data_989e12cd1f57a3ebe5b0becfe0d235cd
#
_entry.id   989e12cd1f57a3ebe5b0becfe0d235cd
#
_cell.length_a   1.000
_cell.length_b   1.000
_cell.length_c   1.000
_cell.angle_alpha   90.00
_cell.angle_beta   90.00
_cell.angle_gamma   90.00
#
_symmetry.space_group_name_H-M   'P 1'
#
loop_
_entity.id
_entity.type
_entity.pdbx_description
1 polymer ?
#
loop_
_entity_poly.entity_id
_entity_poly.type
_entity_poly.pdbx_seq_one_letter_code
_entity_poly.pdbx_strand_id
1 'polypeptide(L)'
;VRHMTFIESMELCTMGAKVIYPPTIYPVFHKNIPIRILNTFNPEAEGTWITDEHHGHALVVKGISAVRDTTLISVQAQGRDSTDTASRAVNAMAKNGVSVYLVNTHERDAGFAFAVAAPESGTAVKILTDEFGPELSRGEMENISVSYKLATIAVVGEGMKKRREMQESLLRGLAASGIRVLATSDGTSDTTLAVVVPADEADRAIETLHCLLFADKTVGK
;
A
#
# COMPACT_ATOMS: atom_id res chain seq x y z
N VAL A 1 2.02 15.52 -12.10
CA VAL A 1 2.49 14.37 -12.90
C VAL A 1 1.86 14.47 -14.29
N ARG A 2 2.67 14.41 -15.36
CA ARG A 2 2.15 14.51 -16.73
C ARG A 2 1.72 13.16 -17.31
N HIS A 3 2.43 12.11 -16.93
CA HIS A 3 2.19 10.75 -17.41
C HIS A 3 2.28 9.74 -16.27
N MET A 4 1.37 8.78 -16.25
CA MET A 4 1.42 7.62 -15.38
C MET A 4 0.84 6.41 -16.11
N THR A 5 1.19 5.21 -15.67
CA THR A 5 0.62 3.98 -16.21
C THR A 5 -0.75 3.70 -15.57
N PHE A 6 -1.54 2.82 -16.20
CA PHE A 6 -2.80 2.36 -15.61
C PHE A 6 -2.56 1.70 -14.25
N ILE A 7 -1.47 0.92 -14.12
CA ILE A 7 -1.12 0.24 -12.87
C ILE A 7 -0.80 1.25 -11.78
N GLU A 8 0.06 2.24 -12.04
CA GLU A 8 0.38 3.31 -11.09
C GLU A 8 -0.88 4.08 -10.65
N SER A 9 -1.80 4.35 -11.58
CA SER A 9 -3.07 5.02 -11.28
C SER A 9 -3.98 4.16 -10.39
N MET A 10 -4.10 2.87 -10.68
CA MET A 10 -4.87 1.93 -9.86
C MET A 10 -4.30 1.82 -8.46
N GLU A 11 -2.98 1.69 -8.32
CA GLU A 11 -2.30 1.60 -7.03
C GLU A 11 -2.54 2.86 -6.18
N LEU A 12 -2.35 4.07 -6.76
CA LEU A 12 -2.64 5.31 -6.05
C LEU A 12 -4.09 5.38 -5.57
N CYS A 13 -5.04 4.99 -6.41
CA CYS A 13 -6.45 5.04 -6.06
C CYS A 13 -6.82 4.00 -5.00
N THR A 14 -6.28 2.79 -5.08
CA THR A 14 -6.47 1.74 -4.07
C THR A 14 -5.92 2.18 -2.71
N MET A 15 -4.81 2.91 -2.72
CA MET A 15 -4.15 3.43 -1.53
C MET A 15 -4.68 4.81 -1.09
N GLY A 16 -5.90 5.17 -1.50
CA GLY A 16 -6.65 6.31 -0.96
C GLY A 16 -6.68 7.58 -1.81
N ALA A 17 -5.98 7.65 -2.93
CA ALA A 17 -6.08 8.80 -3.83
C ALA A 17 -7.46 8.81 -4.53
N LYS A 18 -8.21 9.90 -4.37
CA LYS A 18 -9.56 10.05 -4.94
C LYS A 18 -9.51 10.74 -6.31
N VAL A 19 -8.73 10.21 -7.25
CA VAL A 19 -8.56 10.81 -8.58
C VAL A 19 -9.44 10.13 -9.61
N ILE A 20 -9.45 8.80 -9.64
CA ILE A 20 -10.30 7.98 -10.51
C ILE A 20 -10.93 6.88 -9.66
N TYR A 21 -12.12 6.48 -10.03
CA TYR A 21 -12.75 5.29 -9.46
C TYR A 21 -12.15 4.03 -10.12
N PRO A 22 -11.41 3.17 -9.37
CA PRO A 22 -10.65 2.06 -9.96
C PRO A 22 -11.43 1.17 -10.93
N PRO A 23 -12.70 0.79 -10.66
CA PRO A 23 -13.48 -0.02 -11.58
C PRO A 23 -13.67 0.58 -12.98
N THR A 24 -13.54 1.90 -13.14
CA THR A 24 -13.65 2.55 -14.46
C THR A 24 -12.39 2.37 -15.31
N ILE A 25 -11.27 2.01 -14.69
CA ILE A 25 -10.00 1.78 -15.41
C ILE A 25 -10.01 0.44 -16.12
N TYR A 26 -10.60 -0.61 -15.55
CA TYR A 26 -10.56 -1.96 -16.13
C TYR A 26 -11.05 -2.06 -17.59
N PRO A 27 -12.19 -1.47 -18.00
CA PRO A 27 -12.66 -1.57 -19.37
C PRO A 27 -11.72 -0.92 -20.40
N VAL A 28 -11.07 0.18 -20.03
CA VAL A 28 -10.18 0.93 -20.92
C VAL A 28 -8.77 0.35 -20.93
N PHE A 29 -8.30 -0.21 -19.82
CA PHE A 29 -7.02 -0.91 -19.70
C PHE A 29 -6.92 -2.05 -20.71
N HIS A 30 -7.90 -2.96 -20.72
CA HIS A 30 -7.91 -4.10 -21.66
C HIS A 30 -7.98 -3.72 -23.14
N LYS A 31 -8.45 -2.51 -23.43
CA LYS A 31 -8.55 -1.99 -24.81
C LYS A 31 -7.45 -0.99 -25.16
N ASN A 32 -6.55 -0.75 -24.23
CA ASN A 32 -5.49 0.26 -24.32
C ASN A 32 -5.99 1.64 -24.74
N ILE A 33 -7.14 2.06 -24.17
CA ILE A 33 -7.74 3.38 -24.44
C ILE A 33 -7.15 4.38 -23.44
N PRO A 34 -6.41 5.41 -23.88
CA PRO A 34 -5.81 6.38 -22.99
C PRO A 34 -6.86 7.19 -22.24
N ILE A 35 -6.58 7.50 -20.97
CA ILE A 35 -7.39 8.40 -20.15
C ILE A 35 -6.60 9.70 -19.99
N ARG A 36 -7.28 10.85 -20.08
CA ARG A 36 -6.71 12.16 -19.74
C ARG A 36 -7.50 12.79 -18.60
N ILE A 37 -6.82 13.10 -17.49
CA ILE A 37 -7.41 13.78 -16.35
C ILE A 37 -7.10 15.26 -16.44
N LEU A 38 -8.12 16.08 -16.42
CA LEU A 38 -8.05 17.54 -16.48
C LEU A 38 -8.65 18.16 -15.22
N ASN A 39 -8.16 19.35 -14.86
CA ASN A 39 -8.75 20.15 -13.82
C ASN A 39 -9.89 21.01 -14.40
N THR A 40 -11.12 20.79 -13.94
CA THR A 40 -12.30 21.54 -14.39
C THR A 40 -12.17 23.06 -14.17
N PHE A 41 -11.45 23.47 -13.12
CA PHE A 41 -11.21 24.88 -12.80
C PHE A 41 -10.01 25.48 -13.53
N ASN A 42 -9.20 24.67 -14.22
CA ASN A 42 -8.10 25.10 -15.06
C ASN A 42 -7.98 24.18 -16.29
N PRO A 43 -8.91 24.33 -17.26
CA PRO A 43 -9.00 23.42 -18.42
C PRO A 43 -7.81 23.56 -19.39
N GLU A 44 -7.11 24.69 -19.36
CA GLU A 44 -5.90 24.92 -20.18
C GLU A 44 -4.66 24.18 -19.67
N ALA A 45 -4.69 23.64 -18.46
CA ALA A 45 -3.63 22.81 -17.93
C ALA A 45 -3.50 21.51 -18.72
N GLU A 46 -2.26 21.08 -18.96
CA GLU A 46 -1.98 19.83 -19.69
C GLU A 46 -2.63 18.59 -19.09
N GLY A 47 -2.84 18.59 -17.78
CA GLY A 47 -3.42 17.47 -17.03
C GLY A 47 -2.49 16.27 -16.91
N THR A 48 -3.07 15.10 -16.68
CA THR A 48 -2.35 13.83 -16.54
C THR A 48 -2.86 12.81 -17.56
N TRP A 49 -1.96 12.26 -18.35
CA TRP A 49 -2.25 11.14 -19.23
C TRP A 49 -2.01 9.82 -18.50
N ILE A 50 -2.95 8.90 -18.65
CA ILE A 50 -2.86 7.54 -18.15
C ILE A 50 -2.91 6.61 -19.35
N THR A 51 -1.84 5.86 -19.54
CA THR A 51 -1.64 4.97 -20.71
C THR A 51 -0.94 3.69 -20.26
N ASP A 52 -0.78 2.74 -21.17
CA ASP A 52 0.06 1.56 -20.95
C ASP A 52 1.56 1.84 -21.25
N GLU A 53 1.87 2.98 -21.81
CA GLU A 53 3.22 3.32 -22.24
C GLU A 53 4.11 3.75 -21.05
N HIS A 54 5.26 3.12 -20.97
CA HIS A 54 6.34 3.47 -20.03
C HIS A 54 7.19 4.61 -20.60
N HIS A 55 7.01 5.81 -20.12
CA HIS A 55 7.83 6.94 -20.52
C HIS A 55 9.16 6.93 -19.74
N GLY A 56 10.20 6.34 -20.30
CA GLY A 56 11.52 6.05 -19.69
C GLY A 56 12.30 7.25 -19.12
N HIS A 57 11.85 8.48 -19.30
CA HIS A 57 12.42 9.71 -18.75
C HIS A 57 11.53 10.37 -17.67
N ALA A 58 10.40 9.76 -17.32
CA ALA A 58 9.50 10.28 -16.30
C ALA A 58 10.04 10.05 -14.88
N LEU A 59 9.55 10.85 -13.93
CA LEU A 59 9.77 10.63 -12.50
C LEU A 59 9.45 9.18 -12.14
N VAL A 60 10.40 8.50 -11.50
CA VAL A 60 10.24 7.12 -11.03
C VAL A 60 9.06 7.03 -10.08
N VAL A 61 9.00 7.95 -9.10
CA VAL A 61 7.87 8.06 -8.18
C VAL A 61 6.84 9.01 -8.77
N LYS A 62 5.61 8.55 -8.88
CA LYS A 62 4.47 9.32 -9.40
C LYS A 62 3.69 10.01 -8.30
N GLY A 63 3.65 9.43 -7.11
CA GLY A 63 2.93 10.06 -6.02
C GLY A 63 3.06 9.31 -4.69
N ILE A 64 2.57 9.99 -3.67
CA ILE A 64 2.39 9.44 -2.32
C ILE A 64 0.90 9.49 -2.03
N SER A 65 0.35 8.40 -1.56
CA SER A 65 -1.03 8.28 -1.14
C SER A 65 -1.14 7.72 0.26
N ALA A 66 -2.25 7.95 0.96
CA ALA A 66 -2.44 7.43 2.31
C ALA A 66 -3.90 7.07 2.60
N VAL A 67 -4.10 5.92 3.21
CA VAL A 67 -5.33 5.55 3.91
C VAL A 67 -5.13 5.88 5.38
N ARG A 68 -5.82 6.93 5.87
CA ARG A 68 -5.57 7.55 7.18
C ARG A 68 -6.18 6.83 8.37
N ASP A 69 -7.08 5.90 8.14
CA ASP A 69 -7.77 5.15 9.19
C ASP A 69 -7.67 3.66 8.87
N THR A 70 -6.54 3.09 9.26
CA THR A 70 -6.24 1.67 9.06
C THR A 70 -5.99 0.96 10.39
N THR A 71 -6.17 -0.35 10.35
CA THR A 71 -5.93 -1.27 11.46
C THR A 71 -4.97 -2.33 10.99
N LEU A 72 -3.91 -2.60 11.75
CA LEU A 72 -2.98 -3.69 11.52
C LEU A 72 -3.44 -4.90 12.33
N ILE A 73 -3.67 -6.01 11.65
CA ILE A 73 -4.04 -7.29 12.24
C ILE A 73 -2.86 -8.23 12.07
N SER A 74 -2.41 -8.84 13.16
CA SER A 74 -1.27 -9.75 13.18
C SER A 74 -1.67 -11.09 13.79
N VAL A 75 -1.17 -12.15 13.18
CA VAL A 75 -1.37 -13.54 13.62
C VAL A 75 -0.01 -14.22 13.69
N GLN A 76 0.25 -14.93 14.78
CA GLN A 76 1.44 -15.76 14.95
C GLN A 76 1.04 -17.23 14.90
N ALA A 77 1.70 -18.00 14.05
CA ALA A 77 1.44 -19.44 13.86
C ALA A 77 2.69 -20.22 14.23
N GLN A 78 2.61 -21.09 15.23
CA GLN A 78 3.74 -21.91 15.64
C GLN A 78 3.97 -23.07 14.65
N GLY A 79 5.20 -23.15 14.10
CA GLY A 79 5.62 -24.32 13.33
C GLY A 79 4.99 -24.51 11.94
N ARG A 80 4.33 -23.51 11.38
CA ARG A 80 3.71 -23.55 10.05
C ARG A 80 4.42 -22.63 9.07
N ASP A 81 4.18 -22.88 7.77
CA ASP A 81 4.59 -21.96 6.72
C ASP A 81 3.78 -20.67 6.80
N SER A 82 4.46 -19.55 7.09
CA SER A 82 3.84 -18.23 7.16
C SER A 82 3.21 -17.80 5.84
N THR A 83 3.77 -18.25 4.71
CA THR A 83 3.28 -17.92 3.37
C THR A 83 1.94 -18.60 3.08
N ASP A 84 1.79 -19.87 3.43
CA ASP A 84 0.51 -20.59 3.27
C ASP A 84 -0.57 -19.96 4.15
N THR A 85 -0.24 -19.69 5.41
CA THR A 85 -1.16 -19.08 6.37
C THR A 85 -1.60 -17.68 5.93
N ALA A 86 -0.66 -16.85 5.48
CA ALA A 86 -0.96 -15.52 4.94
C ALA A 86 -1.83 -15.61 3.67
N SER A 87 -1.55 -16.55 2.77
CA SER A 87 -2.33 -16.76 1.56
C SER A 87 -3.78 -17.17 1.86
N ARG A 88 -3.99 -18.06 2.83
CA ARG A 88 -5.34 -18.44 3.30
C ARG A 88 -6.09 -17.24 3.87
N ALA A 89 -5.43 -16.45 4.72
CA ALA A 89 -6.00 -15.24 5.31
C ALA A 89 -6.44 -14.23 4.23
N VAL A 90 -5.55 -13.90 3.29
CA VAL A 90 -5.85 -12.96 2.19
C VAL A 90 -6.99 -13.48 1.31
N ASN A 91 -7.00 -14.77 0.98
CA ASN A 91 -8.09 -15.39 0.22
C ASN A 91 -9.43 -15.31 0.97
N ALA A 92 -9.44 -15.55 2.29
CA ALA A 92 -10.63 -15.42 3.11
C ALA A 92 -11.14 -13.98 3.14
N MET A 93 -10.25 -12.97 3.26
CA MET A 93 -10.61 -11.56 3.16
C MET A 93 -11.23 -11.23 1.81
N ALA A 94 -10.58 -11.62 0.71
CA ALA A 94 -11.04 -11.34 -0.65
C ALA A 94 -12.43 -11.95 -0.93
N LYS A 95 -12.70 -13.19 -0.49
CA LYS A 95 -14.00 -13.85 -0.62
C LYS A 95 -15.13 -13.10 0.11
N ASN A 96 -14.80 -12.38 1.17
CA ASN A 96 -15.74 -11.60 1.96
C ASN A 96 -15.74 -10.10 1.62
N GLY A 97 -15.04 -9.67 0.56
CA GLY A 97 -15.02 -8.30 0.09
C GLY A 97 -14.22 -7.33 0.97
N VAL A 98 -13.37 -7.84 1.87
CA VAL A 98 -12.49 -7.02 2.72
C VAL A 98 -11.21 -6.71 1.97
N SER A 99 -10.90 -5.42 1.82
CA SER A 99 -9.68 -4.95 1.14
C SER A 99 -8.47 -5.00 2.06
N VAL A 100 -7.39 -5.62 1.57
CA VAL A 100 -6.10 -5.69 2.27
C VAL A 100 -5.12 -4.73 1.60
N TYR A 101 -4.59 -3.75 2.34
CA TYR A 101 -3.68 -2.72 1.81
C TYR A 101 -2.21 -3.13 1.83
N LEU A 102 -1.82 -4.00 2.75
CA LEU A 102 -0.46 -4.43 2.96
C LEU A 102 -0.47 -5.83 3.56
N VAL A 103 0.43 -6.69 3.11
CA VAL A 103 0.69 -8.00 3.73
C VAL A 103 2.17 -8.08 4.03
N ASN A 104 2.51 -8.49 5.25
CA ASN A 104 3.87 -8.75 5.69
C ASN A 104 3.93 -10.14 6.32
N THR A 105 4.92 -10.94 5.96
CA THR A 105 5.15 -12.28 6.50
C THR A 105 6.45 -12.30 7.29
N HIS A 106 6.45 -12.96 8.45
CA HIS A 106 7.61 -13.11 9.31
C HIS A 106 8.03 -14.58 9.35
N GLU A 107 9.15 -14.91 8.70
CA GLU A 107 9.64 -16.29 8.63
C GLU A 107 10.02 -16.86 10.01
N ARG A 108 10.56 -16.03 10.92
CA ARG A 108 11.04 -16.50 12.22
C ARG A 108 9.94 -17.00 13.15
N ASP A 109 8.80 -16.33 13.11
CA ASP A 109 7.69 -16.59 14.05
C ASP A 109 6.50 -17.23 13.32
N ALA A 110 6.69 -17.68 12.07
CA ALA A 110 5.65 -18.19 11.17
C ALA A 110 4.37 -17.32 11.17
N GLY A 111 4.55 -16.00 11.40
CA GLY A 111 3.49 -15.03 11.53
C GLY A 111 3.24 -14.24 10.24
N PHE A 112 2.11 -13.61 10.20
CA PHE A 112 1.80 -12.61 9.18
C PHE A 112 1.06 -11.43 9.80
N ALA A 113 1.17 -10.29 9.16
CA ALA A 113 0.40 -9.10 9.48
C ALA A 113 -0.18 -8.49 8.20
N PHE A 114 -1.35 -7.91 8.28
CA PHE A 114 -1.94 -7.17 7.17
C PHE A 114 -2.75 -5.97 7.66
N ALA A 115 -2.84 -4.95 6.80
CA ALA A 115 -3.59 -3.74 7.08
C ALA A 115 -4.93 -3.74 6.34
N VAL A 116 -5.99 -3.37 7.06
CA VAL A 116 -7.35 -3.19 6.52
C VAL A 116 -7.88 -1.81 6.89
N ALA A 117 -8.97 -1.37 6.26
CA ALA A 117 -9.68 -0.18 6.71
C ALA A 117 -10.23 -0.39 8.14
N ALA A 118 -10.13 0.63 8.99
CA ALA A 118 -10.54 0.51 10.39
C ALA A 118 -12.01 0.09 10.58
N PRO A 119 -12.98 0.56 9.76
CA PRO A 119 -14.36 0.07 9.83
C PRO A 119 -14.52 -1.43 9.55
N GLU A 120 -13.60 -2.02 8.79
CA GLU A 120 -13.62 -3.45 8.42
C GLU A 120 -12.91 -4.36 9.43
N SER A 121 -12.22 -3.79 10.42
CA SER A 121 -11.38 -4.54 11.36
C SER A 121 -12.14 -5.63 12.12
N GLY A 122 -13.34 -5.35 12.62
CA GLY A 122 -14.18 -6.32 13.31
C GLY A 122 -14.60 -7.50 12.41
N THR A 123 -14.96 -7.21 11.17
CA THR A 123 -15.28 -8.22 10.14
C THR A 123 -14.06 -9.06 9.81
N ALA A 124 -12.90 -8.42 9.64
CA ALA A 124 -11.65 -9.10 9.35
C ALA A 124 -11.24 -10.07 10.47
N VAL A 125 -11.32 -9.65 11.75
CA VAL A 125 -11.05 -10.53 12.90
C VAL A 125 -11.99 -11.72 12.92
N LYS A 126 -13.30 -11.51 12.66
CA LYS A 126 -14.27 -12.61 12.60
C LYS A 126 -13.93 -13.60 11.49
N ILE A 127 -13.61 -13.13 10.28
CA ILE A 127 -13.20 -13.97 9.15
C ILE A 127 -11.99 -14.83 9.52
N LEU A 128 -10.96 -14.23 10.17
CA LEU A 128 -9.78 -14.98 10.62
C LEU A 128 -10.12 -16.02 11.68
N THR A 129 -10.98 -15.65 12.64
CA THR A 129 -11.40 -16.57 13.69
C THR A 129 -12.17 -17.78 13.11
N ASP A 130 -13.01 -17.53 12.10
CA ASP A 130 -13.75 -18.58 11.42
C ASP A 130 -12.81 -19.44 10.55
N GLU A 131 -11.87 -18.85 9.81
CA GLU A 131 -10.91 -19.54 8.93
C GLU A 131 -9.92 -20.40 9.72
N PHE A 132 -9.41 -19.88 10.84
CA PHE A 132 -8.38 -20.53 11.66
C PHE A 132 -8.87 -21.11 12.98
N GLY A 133 -10.18 -21.24 13.15
CA GLY A 133 -10.80 -21.78 14.36
C GLY A 133 -10.22 -23.11 14.84
N PRO A 134 -10.01 -24.11 13.96
CA PRO A 134 -9.40 -25.37 14.34
C PRO A 134 -7.97 -25.23 14.86
N GLU A 135 -7.14 -24.38 14.22
CA GLU A 135 -5.75 -24.12 14.60
C GLU A 135 -5.68 -23.37 15.93
N LEU A 136 -6.52 -22.36 16.12
CA LEU A 136 -6.64 -21.61 17.37
C LEU A 136 -7.04 -22.53 18.53
N SER A 137 -8.00 -23.42 18.29
CA SER A 137 -8.48 -24.37 19.31
C SER A 137 -7.44 -25.41 19.73
N ARG A 138 -6.51 -25.76 18.83
CA ARG A 138 -5.39 -26.67 19.11
C ARG A 138 -4.15 -25.99 19.66
N GLY A 139 -4.15 -24.63 19.77
CA GLY A 139 -2.99 -23.88 20.21
C GLY A 139 -1.84 -23.85 19.16
N GLU A 140 -2.14 -24.20 17.90
CA GLU A 140 -1.20 -24.13 16.77
C GLU A 140 -1.04 -22.69 16.25
N MET A 141 -1.95 -21.81 16.62
CA MET A 141 -1.91 -20.36 16.39
C MET A 141 -2.10 -19.63 17.69
N GLU A 142 -1.39 -18.50 17.81
CA GLU A 142 -1.60 -17.55 18.91
C GLU A 142 -2.82 -16.67 18.63
N ASN A 143 -3.20 -15.89 19.61
CA ASN A 143 -4.33 -14.97 19.48
C ASN A 143 -4.09 -13.95 18.37
N ILE A 144 -5.15 -13.62 17.66
CA ILE A 144 -5.18 -12.55 16.69
C ILE A 144 -5.00 -11.22 17.44
N SER A 145 -3.93 -10.51 17.15
CA SER A 145 -3.67 -9.18 17.71
C SER A 145 -4.09 -8.07 16.77
N VAL A 146 -4.59 -6.97 17.32
CA VAL A 146 -5.16 -5.86 16.55
C VAL A 146 -4.59 -4.54 17.05
N SER A 147 -3.98 -3.77 16.14
CA SER A 147 -3.45 -2.44 16.43
C SER A 147 -4.26 -1.40 15.67
N TYR A 148 -4.85 -0.47 16.40
CA TYR A 148 -5.72 0.59 15.90
C TYR A 148 -5.00 1.93 15.77
N LYS A 149 -5.70 2.93 15.20
CA LYS A 149 -5.23 4.31 15.03
C LYS A 149 -3.94 4.38 14.23
N LEU A 150 -3.96 3.75 13.06
CA LEU A 150 -2.84 3.68 12.15
C LEU A 150 -3.19 4.35 10.81
N ALA A 151 -2.15 4.66 10.04
CA ALA A 151 -2.27 5.06 8.65
C ALA A 151 -1.35 4.19 7.79
N THR A 152 -1.84 3.80 6.63
CA THR A 152 -1.04 3.12 5.60
C THR A 152 -0.69 4.13 4.53
N ILE A 153 0.61 4.38 4.34
CA ILE A 153 1.14 5.33 3.36
C ILE A 153 1.81 4.54 2.25
N ALA A 154 1.49 4.86 1.01
CA ALA A 154 2.06 4.24 -0.18
C ALA A 154 2.85 5.25 -1.01
N VAL A 155 4.06 4.88 -1.37
CA VAL A 155 4.87 5.54 -2.40
C VAL A 155 4.71 4.75 -3.67
N VAL A 156 4.16 5.37 -4.71
CA VAL A 156 3.83 4.72 -5.97
C VAL A 156 4.71 5.23 -7.10
N GLY A 157 5.27 4.31 -7.84
CA GLY A 157 6.10 4.56 -9.01
C GLY A 157 6.66 3.28 -9.58
N GLU A 158 7.06 3.32 -10.82
CA GLU A 158 7.51 2.13 -11.54
C GLU A 158 8.90 1.66 -11.12
N GLY A 159 9.10 0.35 -11.09
CA GLY A 159 10.38 -0.28 -10.79
C GLY A 159 10.80 -0.15 -9.32
N MET A 160 9.87 0.08 -8.41
CA MET A 160 10.15 0.23 -6.98
C MET A 160 10.89 -0.97 -6.40
N LYS A 161 10.53 -2.19 -6.81
CA LYS A 161 11.16 -3.43 -6.35
C LYS A 161 12.65 -3.53 -6.72
N LYS A 162 13.03 -2.98 -7.87
CA LYS A 162 14.42 -2.97 -8.36
C LYS A 162 15.29 -1.91 -7.70
N ARG A 163 14.71 -1.02 -6.88
CA ARG A 163 15.37 0.15 -6.28
C ARG A 163 15.52 0.01 -4.77
N ARG A 164 16.21 -1.02 -4.34
CA ARG A 164 16.48 -1.28 -2.91
C ARG A 164 17.08 -0.06 -2.21
N GLU A 165 18.03 0.61 -2.82
CA GLU A 165 18.66 1.82 -2.26
C GLU A 165 17.65 2.94 -1.98
N MET A 166 16.66 3.12 -2.85
CA MET A 166 15.60 4.10 -2.62
C MET A 166 14.70 3.68 -1.46
N GLN A 167 14.29 2.41 -1.39
CA GLN A 167 13.49 1.89 -0.28
C GLN A 167 14.22 2.07 1.05
N GLU A 168 15.51 1.71 1.11
CA GLU A 168 16.35 1.90 2.30
C GLU A 168 16.47 3.38 2.66
N SER A 169 16.65 4.27 1.69
CA SER A 169 16.72 5.72 1.91
C SER A 169 15.42 6.27 2.48
N LEU A 170 14.26 5.83 1.98
CA LEU A 170 12.95 6.25 2.49
C LEU A 170 12.73 5.79 3.93
N LEU A 171 13.00 4.52 4.23
CA LEU A 171 12.86 3.98 5.59
C LEU A 171 13.84 4.65 6.57
N ARG A 172 15.09 4.89 6.14
CA ARG A 172 16.08 5.61 6.93
C ARG A 172 15.67 7.06 7.19
N GLY A 173 15.09 7.74 6.20
CA GLY A 173 14.57 9.08 6.35
C GLY A 173 13.41 9.18 7.33
N LEU A 174 12.48 8.23 7.29
CA LEU A 174 11.40 8.13 8.27
C LEU A 174 11.94 7.92 9.69
N ALA A 175 12.87 6.98 9.85
CA ALA A 175 13.52 6.72 11.14
C ALA A 175 14.29 7.93 11.68
N ALA A 176 15.04 8.63 10.82
CA ALA A 176 15.78 9.85 11.19
C ALA A 176 14.84 10.99 11.61
N SER A 177 13.63 11.03 11.08
CA SER A 177 12.58 11.98 11.48
C SER A 177 11.81 11.53 12.73
N GLY A 178 12.22 10.44 13.38
CA GLY A 178 11.57 9.90 14.57
C GLY A 178 10.18 9.32 14.30
N ILE A 179 9.92 8.88 13.08
CA ILE A 179 8.65 8.26 12.68
C ILE A 179 8.76 6.76 12.87
N ARG A 180 7.81 6.20 13.59
CA ARG A 180 7.76 4.77 13.90
C ARG A 180 7.07 3.99 12.79
N VAL A 181 7.83 3.24 12.01
CA VAL A 181 7.29 2.31 11.01
C VAL A 181 6.96 0.99 11.69
N LEU A 182 5.69 0.58 11.64
CA LEU A 182 5.17 -0.63 12.28
C LEU A 182 5.19 -1.84 11.36
N ALA A 183 4.95 -1.61 10.07
CA ALA A 183 5.03 -2.64 9.03
C ALA A 183 5.40 -2.00 7.69
N THR A 184 5.99 -2.81 6.80
CA THR A 184 6.30 -2.42 5.42
C THR A 184 5.83 -3.52 4.48
N SER A 185 5.37 -3.18 3.28
CA SER A 185 5.17 -4.18 2.24
C SER A 185 6.52 -4.55 1.63
N ASP A 186 6.81 -5.83 1.48
CA ASP A 186 8.01 -6.32 0.77
C ASP A 186 7.92 -6.19 -0.76
N GLY A 187 6.99 -5.34 -1.22
CA GLY A 187 6.83 -5.06 -2.64
C GLY A 187 6.52 -6.33 -3.44
N THR A 188 5.38 -6.93 -3.20
CA THR A 188 4.77 -7.85 -4.17
C THR A 188 4.43 -7.11 -5.45
N SER A 189 4.20 -5.81 -5.35
CA SER A 189 4.03 -4.90 -6.47
C SER A 189 5.36 -4.27 -6.88
N ASP A 190 5.69 -4.31 -8.16
CA ASP A 190 6.86 -3.62 -8.74
C ASP A 190 6.69 -2.09 -8.71
N THR A 191 5.51 -1.61 -8.30
CA THR A 191 5.09 -0.20 -8.38
C THR A 191 4.85 0.47 -7.03
N THR A 192 4.76 -0.27 -5.93
CA THR A 192 4.34 0.32 -4.64
C THR A 192 5.24 -0.11 -3.49
N LEU A 193 5.69 0.86 -2.69
CA LEU A 193 6.21 0.65 -1.34
C LEU A 193 5.19 1.20 -0.35
N ALA A 194 4.63 0.34 0.48
CA ALA A 194 3.70 0.75 1.54
C ALA A 194 4.34 0.63 2.93
N VAL A 195 4.02 1.58 3.80
CA VAL A 195 4.44 1.59 5.21
C VAL A 195 3.22 1.87 6.10
N VAL A 196 3.19 1.24 7.27
CA VAL A 196 2.19 1.51 8.30
C VAL A 196 2.83 2.30 9.42
N VAL A 197 2.22 3.42 9.79
CA VAL A 197 2.67 4.32 10.84
C VAL A 197 1.51 4.66 11.79
N PRO A 198 1.79 5.17 13.02
CA PRO A 198 0.74 5.76 13.86
C PRO A 198 0.00 6.89 13.12
N ALA A 199 -1.31 7.00 13.33
CA ALA A 199 -2.15 7.96 12.61
C ALA A 199 -1.75 9.42 12.90
N ASP A 200 -1.28 9.71 14.10
CA ASP A 200 -0.78 11.03 14.52
C ASP A 200 0.58 11.40 13.89
N GLU A 201 1.33 10.43 13.39
CA GLU A 201 2.59 10.64 12.68
C GLU A 201 2.42 10.71 11.15
N ALA A 202 1.22 10.44 10.63
CA ALA A 202 0.99 10.28 9.18
C ALA A 202 1.34 11.52 8.34
N ASP A 203 0.95 12.72 8.77
CA ASP A 203 1.23 13.95 8.01
C ASP A 203 2.74 14.22 7.95
N ARG A 204 3.43 14.07 9.08
CA ARG A 204 4.89 14.22 9.16
C ARG A 204 5.61 13.17 8.31
N ALA A 205 5.08 11.94 8.27
CA ALA A 205 5.62 10.87 7.42
C ALA A 205 5.48 11.21 5.93
N ILE A 206 4.31 11.70 5.51
CA ILE A 206 4.06 12.12 4.12
C ILE A 206 4.99 13.27 3.73
N GLU A 207 5.13 14.29 4.58
CA GLU A 207 6.04 15.42 4.34
C GLU A 207 7.49 14.96 4.22
N THR A 208 7.94 14.08 5.11
CA THR A 208 9.31 13.53 5.07
C THR A 208 9.55 12.76 3.76
N LEU A 209 8.64 11.87 3.38
CA LEU A 209 8.73 11.12 2.13
C LEU A 209 8.69 12.05 0.91
N HIS A 210 7.85 13.07 0.93
CA HIS A 210 7.76 14.05 -0.15
C HIS A 210 9.06 14.82 -0.31
N CYS A 211 9.66 15.31 0.77
CA CYS A 211 10.95 16.00 0.74
C CYS A 211 12.05 15.10 0.18
N LEU A 212 12.13 13.84 0.62
CA LEU A 212 13.16 12.91 0.13
C LEU A 212 13.02 12.56 -1.36
N LEU A 213 11.79 12.54 -1.87
CA LEU A 213 11.51 12.11 -3.25
C LEU A 213 11.51 13.25 -4.26
N PHE A 214 11.17 14.47 -3.86
CA PHE A 214 10.86 15.57 -4.78
C PHE A 214 11.65 16.85 -4.52
N ALA A 215 12.32 17.03 -3.35
CA ALA A 215 13.02 18.28 -3.02
C ALA A 215 14.22 18.58 -3.93
N ASP A 216 14.93 17.54 -4.42
CA ASP A 216 16.14 17.73 -5.26
C ASP A 216 15.86 18.05 -6.74
N LYS A 217 14.58 18.17 -7.15
CA LYS A 217 14.21 18.42 -8.56
C LYS A 217 13.85 19.88 -8.86
N THR A 218 13.93 20.76 -7.89
CA THR A 218 13.60 22.20 -8.06
C THR A 218 14.81 23.09 -8.31
N VAL A 219 16.04 22.55 -8.30
CA VAL A 219 17.28 23.30 -8.59
C VAL A 219 17.87 22.79 -9.91
N GLY A 220 17.24 23.17 -11.00
CA GLY A 220 17.73 22.84 -12.36
C GLY A 220 16.81 23.41 -13.43
N LYS A 221 16.73 24.75 -13.48
CA LYS A 221 16.31 25.48 -14.67
C LYS A 221 17.38 26.49 -15.01
#